data_1d2c8046327e19c7955d8d7b0679051a
#
_entry.id   1d2c8046327e19c7955d8d7b0679051a
#
_cell.length_a   1.000
_cell.length_b   1.000
_cell.length_c   1.000
_cell.angle_alpha   90.00
_cell.angle_beta   90.00
_cell.angle_gamma   90.00
#
_symmetry.space_group_name_H-M   'P 1'
#
loop_
_entity.id
_entity.type
_entity.pdbx_description
1 polymer ?
#
loop_
_entity_poly.entity_id
_entity_poly.type
_entity_poly.pdbx_seq_one_letter_code
_entity_poly.pdbx_strand_id
1 'polypeptide(L)'
;MTDERSPIRIHVLHCGSMLVSKAVPYGGGVNLKNARRGVFDKVAHRVELPVSAYLIEHPKGKVLIDTGWSREISPEGAYDAAAVKRQLPGYLAAFYHPWVEKGKTVAEQLAQMGIAPEELSAVVLTHLDADHTSGLRSVKNAQRILLPEEEGWWTIRTVYRLRQPESMYRGVPIEHFWFKGTMDGPLWWSYDLFGDDTIKFVCLPGHTDGQIG
;
A
#
# COMPACT_ATOMS: atom_id res chain seq x y z
N MET A 1 10.93 28.71 -27.47
CA MET A 1 9.69 28.07 -26.99
C MET A 1 10.08 27.36 -25.69
N THR A 2 9.79 27.96 -24.55
CA THR A 2 9.98 27.33 -23.23
C THR A 2 8.96 26.21 -23.14
N ASP A 3 9.42 24.98 -22.95
CA ASP A 3 8.60 23.80 -22.70
C ASP A 3 7.91 23.97 -21.33
N GLU A 4 6.73 24.59 -21.32
CA GLU A 4 5.87 24.72 -20.12
C GLU A 4 5.16 23.40 -19.85
N ARG A 5 5.92 22.33 -19.62
CA ARG A 5 5.34 21.12 -19.04
C ARG A 5 4.92 21.47 -17.61
N SER A 6 3.65 21.26 -17.31
CA SER A 6 3.20 21.35 -15.92
C SER A 6 4.10 20.48 -15.05
N PRO A 7 4.66 21.00 -13.94
CA PRO A 7 5.56 20.23 -13.11
C PRO A 7 4.84 19.02 -12.53
N ILE A 8 5.56 17.89 -12.45
CA ILE A 8 5.10 16.73 -11.68
C ILE A 8 5.11 17.13 -10.19
N ARG A 9 3.98 16.90 -9.51
CA ARG A 9 3.85 17.15 -8.06
C ARG A 9 3.58 15.85 -7.33
N ILE A 10 4.23 15.67 -6.20
CA ILE A 10 4.05 14.49 -5.35
C ILE A 10 3.53 14.96 -4.00
N HIS A 11 2.37 14.43 -3.61
CA HIS A 11 1.75 14.65 -2.31
C HIS A 11 1.92 13.39 -1.46
N VAL A 12 2.46 13.54 -0.27
CA VAL A 12 2.51 12.45 0.71
C VAL A 12 1.21 12.48 1.51
N LEU A 13 0.44 11.41 1.41
CA LEU A 13 -0.81 11.23 2.13
C LEU A 13 -0.54 10.31 3.32
N HIS A 14 -0.53 10.85 4.52
CA HIS A 14 -0.42 10.04 5.75
C HIS A 14 -1.77 9.39 6.03
N CYS A 15 -1.85 8.07 5.75
CA CYS A 15 -3.08 7.28 5.78
C CYS A 15 -3.17 6.39 7.03
N GLY A 16 -2.72 6.92 8.15
CA GLY A 16 -2.76 6.29 9.46
C GLY A 16 -1.41 5.79 9.95
N SER A 17 -1.47 5.00 11.01
CA SER A 17 -0.32 4.38 11.68
C SER A 17 -0.68 2.99 12.16
N MET A 18 0.32 2.23 12.56
CA MET A 18 0.13 0.97 13.28
C MET A 18 1.23 0.75 14.32
N LEU A 19 0.87 0.16 15.46
CA LEU A 19 1.85 -0.34 16.41
C LEU A 19 2.23 -1.77 16.09
N VAL A 20 3.51 -2.03 15.92
CA VAL A 20 4.07 -3.36 15.64
C VAL A 20 5.22 -3.68 16.58
N SER A 21 5.56 -4.94 16.72
CA SER A 21 6.78 -5.34 17.40
C SER A 21 8.01 -4.66 16.78
N LYS A 22 8.96 -4.23 17.62
CA LYS A 22 10.26 -3.69 17.15
C LYS A 22 11.00 -4.64 16.21
N ALA A 23 10.75 -5.94 16.31
CA ALA A 23 11.37 -6.93 15.41
C ALA A 23 10.89 -6.81 13.94
N VAL A 24 9.75 -6.16 13.69
CA VAL A 24 9.23 -5.98 12.33
C VAL A 24 10.09 -5.00 11.52
N PRO A 25 10.29 -3.74 11.95
CA PRO A 25 11.07 -2.77 11.16
C PRO A 25 12.58 -2.92 11.31
N TYR A 26 13.06 -3.39 12.47
CA TYR A 26 14.50 -3.37 12.76
C TYR A 26 15.18 -4.73 12.56
N GLY A 27 14.43 -5.77 12.20
CA GLY A 27 14.95 -7.11 12.16
C GLY A 27 15.24 -7.63 13.58
N GLY A 28 15.82 -8.74 13.68
CA GLY A 28 16.14 -9.42 14.96
C GLY A 28 16.32 -10.89 14.69
N GLY A 29 16.75 -11.18 13.47
CA GLY A 29 16.87 -12.50 12.90
C GLY A 29 15.72 -12.78 11.94
N VAL A 30 16.13 -13.21 10.79
CA VAL A 30 15.35 -13.52 9.58
C VAL A 30 14.39 -14.70 9.78
N ASN A 31 13.96 -15.01 11.00
CA ASN A 31 13.13 -16.17 11.20
C ASN A 31 11.75 -15.81 11.79
N LEU A 32 10.75 -16.51 11.27
CA LEU A 32 9.36 -16.50 11.75
C LEU A 32 9.21 -16.60 13.30
N LYS A 33 10.23 -17.11 14.00
CA LYS A 33 10.22 -17.21 15.48
C LYS A 33 10.24 -15.83 16.13
N ASN A 34 10.95 -14.85 15.56
CA ASN A 34 11.00 -13.50 16.12
C ASN A 34 9.74 -12.68 15.76
N ALA A 35 9.19 -12.85 14.56
CA ALA A 35 7.91 -12.28 14.21
C ALA A 35 6.79 -12.85 15.10
N ARG A 36 6.79 -14.16 15.39
CA ARG A 36 5.85 -14.80 16.32
C ARG A 36 5.98 -14.30 17.76
N ARG A 37 7.18 -13.98 18.22
CA ARG A 37 7.39 -13.40 19.56
C ARG A 37 6.74 -12.02 19.67
N GLY A 38 6.71 -11.24 18.61
CA GLY A 38 6.07 -9.93 18.56
C GLY A 38 4.55 -9.95 18.79
N VAL A 39 3.87 -11.09 18.53
CA VAL A 39 2.43 -11.26 18.87
C VAL A 39 2.19 -11.13 20.38
N PHE A 40 3.15 -11.56 21.19
CA PHE A 40 3.07 -11.52 22.65
C PHE A 40 3.71 -10.28 23.26
N ASP A 41 4.27 -9.39 22.42
CA ASP A 41 4.84 -8.15 22.93
C ASP A 41 3.75 -7.27 23.52
N LYS A 42 3.99 -6.80 24.75
CA LYS A 42 3.14 -5.76 25.35
C LYS A 42 3.15 -4.52 24.44
N VAL A 43 2.03 -3.80 24.40
CA VAL A 43 1.90 -2.56 23.60
C VAL A 43 3.04 -1.58 23.90
N ALA A 44 3.47 -1.47 25.15
CA ALA A 44 4.59 -0.63 25.57
C ALA A 44 5.95 -0.97 24.91
N HIS A 45 6.08 -2.16 24.33
CA HIS A 45 7.32 -2.61 23.66
C HIS A 45 7.20 -2.56 22.12
N ARG A 46 6.12 -1.98 21.61
CA ARG A 46 5.89 -1.81 20.17
C ARG A 46 6.40 -0.45 19.70
N VAL A 47 6.62 -0.34 18.41
CA VAL A 47 6.93 0.91 17.72
C VAL A 47 5.79 1.29 16.82
N GLU A 48 5.58 2.59 16.70
CA GLU A 48 4.65 3.14 15.72
C GLU A 48 5.33 3.23 14.36
N LEU A 49 4.64 2.70 13.33
CA LEU A 49 4.99 2.88 11.94
C LEU A 49 3.93 3.72 11.27
N PRO A 50 4.31 4.82 10.61
CA PRO A 50 3.39 5.57 9.77
C PRO A 50 3.05 4.76 8.52
N VAL A 51 1.82 4.90 8.04
CA VAL A 51 1.35 4.34 6.78
C VAL A 51 1.03 5.48 5.84
N SER A 52 1.65 5.46 4.67
CA SER A 52 1.52 6.54 3.67
C SER A 52 1.10 5.99 2.32
N ALA A 53 0.35 6.82 1.60
CA ALA A 53 0.11 6.69 0.17
C ALA A 53 0.68 7.93 -0.53
N TYR A 54 0.88 7.88 -1.84
CA TYR A 54 1.43 9.00 -2.58
C TYR A 54 0.52 9.34 -3.76
N LEU A 55 0.07 10.60 -3.84
CA LEU A 55 -0.62 11.10 -5.01
C LEU A 55 0.38 11.85 -5.88
N ILE A 56 0.51 11.42 -7.14
CA ILE A 56 1.35 12.06 -8.15
C ILE A 56 0.43 12.77 -9.14
N GLU A 57 0.49 14.10 -9.16
CA GLU A 57 -0.11 14.88 -10.24
C GLU A 57 0.87 14.99 -11.40
N HIS A 58 0.52 14.35 -12.49
CA HIS A 58 1.34 14.29 -13.71
C HIS A 58 0.57 14.92 -14.87
N PRO A 59 1.23 15.54 -15.89
CA PRO A 59 0.55 16.09 -17.07
C PRO A 59 -0.35 15.10 -17.81
N LYS A 60 -0.03 13.80 -17.73
CA LYS A 60 -0.82 12.72 -18.34
C LYS A 60 -1.89 12.14 -17.44
N GLY A 61 -2.01 12.60 -16.18
CA GLY A 61 -3.06 12.15 -15.25
C GLY A 61 -2.59 12.02 -13.81
N LYS A 62 -3.53 11.79 -12.89
CA LYS A 62 -3.26 11.61 -11.48
C LYS A 62 -3.01 10.15 -11.18
N VAL A 63 -1.94 9.83 -10.45
CA VAL A 63 -1.56 8.45 -10.07
C VAL A 63 -1.50 8.36 -8.56
N LEU A 64 -2.21 7.40 -7.99
CA LEU A 64 -2.16 7.09 -6.57
C LEU A 64 -1.30 5.83 -6.36
N ILE A 65 -0.31 5.91 -5.47
CA ILE A 65 0.52 4.77 -5.06
C ILE A 65 0.07 4.34 -3.67
N ASP A 66 -0.39 3.10 -3.54
CA ASP A 66 -0.97 2.50 -2.34
C ASP A 66 -2.22 3.23 -1.81
N THR A 67 -2.88 2.66 -0.80
CA THR A 67 -4.18 3.16 -0.35
C THR A 67 -4.32 3.30 1.17
N GLY A 68 -3.33 2.89 1.94
CA GLY A 68 -3.33 3.04 3.40
C GLY A 68 -4.47 2.31 4.11
N TRP A 69 -4.74 2.69 5.36
CA TRP A 69 -5.82 2.15 6.16
C TRP A 69 -7.18 2.73 5.78
N SER A 70 -8.20 1.88 5.75
CA SER A 70 -9.58 2.29 5.50
C SER A 70 -10.28 2.84 6.75
N ARG A 71 -11.41 3.54 6.57
CA ARG A 71 -12.24 4.02 7.68
C ARG A 71 -12.86 2.87 8.48
N GLU A 72 -13.12 1.74 7.85
CA GLU A 72 -13.69 0.56 8.47
C GLU A 72 -12.78 -0.06 9.54
N ILE A 73 -11.46 0.15 9.45
CA ILE A 73 -10.52 -0.33 10.47
C ILE A 73 -10.47 0.58 11.70
N SER A 74 -10.86 1.83 11.53
CA SER A 74 -10.78 2.89 12.55
C SER A 74 -11.97 3.85 12.44
N PRO A 75 -13.21 3.40 12.73
CA PRO A 75 -14.43 4.18 12.47
C PRO A 75 -14.45 5.55 13.15
N GLU A 76 -13.96 5.62 14.39
CA GLU A 76 -13.94 6.86 15.16
C GLU A 76 -12.61 7.64 15.05
N GLY A 77 -11.68 7.19 14.19
CA GLY A 77 -10.40 7.87 14.00
C GLY A 77 -9.33 7.48 15.03
N ALA A 78 -9.56 6.41 15.79
CA ALA A 78 -8.64 5.85 16.76
C ALA A 78 -8.63 4.33 16.67
N TYR A 79 -7.70 3.68 17.37
CA TYR A 79 -7.65 2.23 17.44
C TYR A 79 -8.95 1.65 18.00
N ASP A 80 -9.56 0.75 17.25
CA ASP A 80 -10.77 0.01 17.62
C ASP A 80 -10.54 -1.50 17.43
N ALA A 81 -10.36 -2.22 18.54
CA ALA A 81 -10.07 -3.65 18.51
C ALA A 81 -11.19 -4.48 17.86
N ALA A 82 -12.46 -4.04 17.99
CA ALA A 82 -13.59 -4.75 17.39
C ALA A 82 -13.64 -4.53 15.88
N ALA A 83 -13.40 -3.30 15.42
CA ALA A 83 -13.29 -2.99 13.99
C ALA A 83 -12.11 -3.74 13.36
N VAL A 84 -10.94 -3.72 13.98
CA VAL A 84 -9.74 -4.43 13.52
C VAL A 84 -10.02 -5.93 13.36
N LYS A 85 -10.67 -6.56 14.36
CA LYS A 85 -11.04 -8.00 14.29
C LYS A 85 -12.05 -8.33 13.20
N ARG A 86 -12.89 -7.37 12.78
CA ARG A 86 -13.83 -7.56 11.67
C ARG A 86 -13.13 -7.46 10.30
N GLN A 87 -12.11 -6.62 10.21
CA GLN A 87 -11.44 -6.30 8.95
C GLN A 87 -10.21 -7.17 8.68
N LEU A 88 -9.47 -7.54 9.73
CA LEU A 88 -8.27 -8.35 9.62
C LEU A 88 -8.48 -9.77 10.13
N PRO A 89 -7.86 -10.77 9.51
CA PRO A 89 -7.75 -12.11 10.08
C PRO A 89 -7.18 -12.06 11.50
N GLY A 90 -7.66 -12.94 12.38
CA GLY A 90 -7.37 -12.88 13.81
C GLY A 90 -5.88 -12.81 14.18
N TYR A 91 -5.02 -13.48 13.40
CA TYR A 91 -3.56 -13.42 13.61
C TYR A 91 -2.99 -12.05 13.24
N LEU A 92 -3.47 -11.38 12.16
CA LEU A 92 -3.05 -10.01 11.83
C LEU A 92 -3.59 -9.00 12.84
N ALA A 93 -4.82 -9.18 13.31
CA ALA A 93 -5.39 -8.35 14.36
C ALA A 93 -4.60 -8.44 15.69
N ALA A 94 -3.91 -9.55 15.93
CA ALA A 94 -3.02 -9.69 17.08
C ALA A 94 -1.63 -9.02 16.84
N PHE A 95 -1.17 -8.97 15.61
CA PHE A 95 0.11 -8.36 15.23
C PHE A 95 0.04 -6.85 15.14
N TYR A 96 -1.00 -6.34 14.49
CA TYR A 96 -1.15 -4.93 14.15
C TYR A 96 -2.16 -4.26 15.08
N HIS A 97 -1.81 -3.08 15.56
CA HIS A 97 -2.78 -2.16 16.14
C HIS A 97 -2.88 -0.94 15.23
N PRO A 98 -3.62 -1.06 14.13
CA PRO A 98 -3.77 0.02 13.15
C PRO A 98 -4.79 1.05 13.60
N TRP A 99 -4.58 2.29 13.19
CA TRP A 99 -5.60 3.35 13.23
C TRP A 99 -5.35 4.37 12.14
N VAL A 100 -6.40 5.10 11.78
CA VAL A 100 -6.34 6.25 10.90
C VAL A 100 -7.26 7.35 11.44
N GLU A 101 -6.70 8.53 11.69
CA GLU A 101 -7.44 9.68 12.19
C GLU A 101 -8.53 10.12 11.20
N LYS A 102 -9.59 10.78 11.71
CA LYS A 102 -10.64 11.36 10.86
C LYS A 102 -10.02 12.35 9.87
N GLY A 103 -10.45 12.29 8.61
CA GLY A 103 -9.91 13.13 7.54
C GLY A 103 -8.58 12.63 6.95
N LYS A 104 -8.06 11.45 7.38
CA LYS A 104 -6.74 10.95 6.98
C LYS A 104 -6.75 9.68 6.14
N THR A 105 -7.91 9.05 5.88
CA THR A 105 -7.94 7.99 4.86
C THR A 105 -7.62 8.57 3.49
N VAL A 106 -7.15 7.74 2.57
CA VAL A 106 -6.84 8.19 1.20
C VAL A 106 -8.06 8.87 0.55
N ALA A 107 -9.25 8.27 0.70
CA ALA A 107 -10.48 8.84 0.13
C ALA A 107 -10.86 10.20 0.74
N GLU A 108 -10.69 10.36 2.06
CA GLU A 108 -10.96 11.63 2.74
C GLU A 108 -9.98 12.73 2.30
N GLN A 109 -8.69 12.39 2.14
CA GLN A 109 -7.68 13.34 1.69
C GLN A 109 -7.88 13.72 0.21
N LEU A 110 -8.20 12.77 -0.67
CA LEU A 110 -8.56 13.06 -2.06
C LEU A 110 -9.78 13.98 -2.14
N ALA A 111 -10.83 13.72 -1.34
CA ALA A 111 -12.00 14.58 -1.27
C ALA A 111 -11.69 16.01 -0.79
N GLN A 112 -10.78 16.16 0.20
CA GLN A 112 -10.29 17.47 0.64
C GLN A 112 -9.54 18.24 -0.45
N MET A 113 -8.90 17.52 -1.37
CA MET A 113 -8.22 18.08 -2.53
C MET A 113 -9.17 18.31 -3.73
N GLY A 114 -10.46 17.94 -3.58
CA GLY A 114 -11.45 18.03 -4.66
C GLY A 114 -11.26 16.99 -5.75
N ILE A 115 -10.61 15.86 -5.46
CA ILE A 115 -10.30 14.79 -6.43
C ILE A 115 -11.25 13.62 -6.20
N ALA A 116 -12.04 13.28 -7.22
CA ALA A 116 -12.85 12.08 -7.23
C ALA A 116 -12.01 10.84 -7.63
N PRO A 117 -12.32 9.63 -7.14
CA PRO A 117 -11.61 8.42 -7.52
C PRO A 117 -11.56 8.18 -9.04
N GLU A 118 -12.59 8.54 -9.76
CA GLU A 118 -12.71 8.42 -11.23
C GLU A 118 -11.71 9.30 -11.99
N GLU A 119 -11.18 10.34 -11.34
CA GLU A 119 -10.14 11.20 -11.92
C GLU A 119 -8.74 10.61 -11.82
N LEU A 120 -8.56 9.54 -11.02
CA LEU A 120 -7.30 8.83 -10.95
C LEU A 120 -7.10 8.01 -12.22
N SER A 121 -6.07 8.33 -12.97
CA SER A 121 -5.66 7.58 -14.17
C SER A 121 -5.14 6.19 -13.80
N ALA A 122 -4.52 6.07 -12.63
CA ALA A 122 -4.12 4.78 -12.08
C ALA A 122 -4.06 4.81 -10.55
N VAL A 123 -4.39 3.69 -9.93
CA VAL A 123 -3.98 3.31 -8.58
C VAL A 123 -2.96 2.19 -8.75
N VAL A 124 -1.80 2.31 -8.14
CA VAL A 124 -0.72 1.32 -8.24
C VAL A 124 -0.45 0.79 -6.84
N LEU A 125 -0.57 -0.51 -6.66
CA LEU A 125 -0.24 -1.17 -5.42
C LEU A 125 1.22 -1.62 -5.45
N THR A 126 2.00 -1.19 -4.45
CA THR A 126 3.40 -1.62 -4.34
C THR A 126 3.49 -3.11 -3.99
N HIS A 127 2.54 -3.60 -3.20
CA HIS A 127 2.32 -5.00 -2.84
C HIS A 127 0.94 -5.16 -2.16
N LEU A 128 0.58 -6.38 -1.74
CA LEU A 128 -0.77 -6.68 -1.24
C LEU A 128 -0.91 -6.72 0.28
N ASP A 129 0.04 -6.23 1.07
CA ASP A 129 -0.11 -6.19 2.52
C ASP A 129 -1.29 -5.29 2.94
N ALA A 130 -1.85 -5.58 4.11
CA ALA A 130 -3.11 -4.98 4.57
C ALA A 130 -3.09 -3.45 4.66
N ASP A 131 -1.98 -2.88 5.06
CA ASP A 131 -1.77 -1.43 5.20
C ASP A 131 -1.60 -0.71 3.85
N HIS A 132 -1.42 -1.45 2.76
CA HIS A 132 -1.36 -0.93 1.39
C HIS A 132 -2.70 -1.11 0.64
N THR A 133 -3.50 -2.10 1.03
CA THR A 133 -4.73 -2.48 0.32
C THR A 133 -6.02 -2.15 1.04
N SER A 134 -5.97 -1.82 2.34
CA SER A 134 -7.17 -1.61 3.15
C SER A 134 -8.09 -0.51 2.59
N GLY A 135 -7.53 0.59 2.07
CA GLY A 135 -8.28 1.68 1.48
C GLY A 135 -8.72 1.46 0.03
N LEU A 136 -8.30 0.37 -0.62
CA LEU A 136 -8.46 0.15 -2.07
C LEU A 136 -9.91 0.24 -2.55
N ARG A 137 -10.86 -0.27 -1.77
CA ARG A 137 -12.28 -0.24 -2.14
C ARG A 137 -12.84 1.18 -2.27
N SER A 138 -12.27 2.14 -1.55
CA SER A 138 -12.69 3.54 -1.61
C SER A 138 -12.28 4.25 -2.91
N VAL A 139 -11.31 3.69 -3.63
CA VAL A 139 -10.77 4.21 -4.89
C VAL A 139 -10.93 3.22 -6.06
N LYS A 140 -11.78 2.20 -5.90
CA LYS A 140 -11.97 1.13 -6.90
C LYS A 140 -12.49 1.62 -8.26
N ASN A 141 -13.04 2.83 -8.31
CA ASN A 141 -13.54 3.46 -9.53
C ASN A 141 -12.46 4.23 -10.30
N ALA A 142 -11.20 4.18 -9.88
CA ALA A 142 -10.08 4.68 -10.68
C ALA A 142 -10.09 4.02 -12.07
N GLN A 143 -9.55 4.72 -13.07
CA GLN A 143 -9.56 4.23 -14.45
C GLN A 143 -8.81 2.90 -14.60
N ARG A 144 -7.71 2.74 -13.84
CA ARG A 144 -6.92 1.50 -13.79
C ARG A 144 -6.48 1.22 -12.35
N ILE A 145 -6.39 -0.04 -11.98
CA ILE A 145 -5.77 -0.47 -10.72
C ILE A 145 -4.69 -1.48 -11.10
N LEU A 146 -3.45 -1.15 -10.78
CA LEU A 146 -2.27 -1.85 -11.27
C LEU A 146 -1.54 -2.58 -10.15
N LEU A 147 -1.09 -3.79 -10.44
CA LEU A 147 -0.28 -4.63 -9.57
C LEU A 147 0.79 -5.34 -10.40
N PRO A 148 2.03 -5.48 -9.94
CA PRO A 148 3.00 -6.35 -10.61
C PRO A 148 2.50 -7.79 -10.68
N GLU A 149 2.71 -8.45 -11.81
CA GLU A 149 2.30 -9.85 -12.00
C GLU A 149 2.97 -10.77 -10.97
N GLU A 150 4.20 -10.50 -10.64
CA GLU A 150 4.99 -11.25 -9.65
C GLU A 150 4.35 -11.23 -8.26
N GLU A 151 3.66 -10.14 -7.90
CA GLU A 151 2.93 -10.04 -6.63
C GLU A 151 1.68 -10.92 -6.64
N GLY A 152 1.00 -11.04 -7.78
CA GLY A 152 -0.15 -11.92 -7.97
C GLY A 152 0.18 -13.42 -7.87
N TRP A 153 1.33 -13.84 -8.35
CA TRP A 153 1.76 -15.24 -8.33
C TRP A 153 2.08 -15.75 -6.94
N TRP A 154 2.57 -14.89 -6.06
CA TRP A 154 3.06 -15.25 -4.72
C TRP A 154 1.96 -15.37 -3.67
N THR A 155 0.74 -14.95 -3.98
CA THR A 155 -0.43 -15.28 -3.16
C THR A 155 -0.62 -16.80 -2.98
N ILE A 156 0.05 -17.61 -3.81
CA ILE A 156 0.11 -19.07 -3.69
C ILE A 156 0.98 -19.53 -2.50
N ARG A 157 1.99 -18.74 -2.09
CA ARG A 157 2.82 -19.10 -0.92
C ARG A 157 2.09 -18.79 0.38
N THR A 158 1.87 -19.79 1.18
CA THR A 158 1.11 -19.73 2.45
C THR A 158 1.55 -18.61 3.39
N VAL A 159 2.83 -18.22 3.37
CA VAL A 159 3.39 -17.19 4.26
C VAL A 159 2.91 -15.79 3.86
N TYR A 160 2.80 -15.48 2.58
CA TYR A 160 2.34 -14.16 2.11
C TYR A 160 0.81 -14.02 2.24
N ARG A 161 0.05 -15.09 1.98
CA ARG A 161 -1.41 -15.12 2.23
C ARG A 161 -1.78 -14.71 3.64
N LEU A 162 -0.89 -14.94 4.61
CA LEU A 162 -1.11 -14.54 5.99
C LEU A 162 -1.06 -13.02 6.19
N ARG A 163 -0.37 -12.26 5.34
CA ARG A 163 -0.25 -10.80 5.43
C ARG A 163 -1.19 -10.06 4.50
N GLN A 164 -1.73 -10.75 3.49
CA GLN A 164 -2.50 -10.21 2.38
C GLN A 164 -3.98 -10.65 2.49
N PRO A 165 -4.82 -9.91 3.23
CA PRO A 165 -6.22 -10.27 3.40
C PRO A 165 -6.98 -10.10 2.08
N GLU A 166 -7.29 -11.20 1.42
CA GLU A 166 -8.01 -11.20 0.13
C GLU A 166 -9.34 -10.42 0.18
N SER A 167 -9.95 -10.33 1.37
CA SER A 167 -11.17 -9.53 1.58
C SER A 167 -11.01 -8.06 1.20
N MET A 168 -9.80 -7.51 1.21
CA MET A 168 -9.54 -6.10 0.90
C MET A 168 -9.53 -5.81 -0.60
N TYR A 169 -9.13 -6.77 -1.43
CA TYR A 169 -9.01 -6.59 -2.88
C TYR A 169 -9.88 -7.53 -3.72
N ARG A 170 -10.53 -8.54 -3.11
CA ARG A 170 -11.43 -9.45 -3.84
C ARG A 170 -12.53 -8.68 -4.56
N GLY A 171 -12.69 -8.94 -5.87
CA GLY A 171 -13.70 -8.31 -6.73
C GLY A 171 -13.37 -6.87 -7.14
N VAL A 172 -12.17 -6.38 -6.85
CA VAL A 172 -11.64 -5.16 -7.45
C VAL A 172 -10.98 -5.55 -8.79
N PRO A 173 -11.23 -4.80 -9.89
CA PRO A 173 -10.66 -5.12 -11.20
C PRO A 173 -9.19 -4.71 -11.25
N ILE A 174 -8.30 -5.60 -10.78
CA ILE A 174 -6.86 -5.36 -10.79
C ILE A 174 -6.28 -5.83 -12.13
N GLU A 175 -5.57 -4.94 -12.79
CA GLU A 175 -4.78 -5.23 -13.98
C GLU A 175 -3.35 -5.56 -13.58
N HIS A 176 -2.79 -6.62 -14.14
CA HIS A 176 -1.41 -6.98 -13.90
C HIS A 176 -0.48 -6.40 -14.97
N PHE A 177 0.69 -5.95 -14.55
CA PHE A 177 1.74 -5.53 -15.47
C PHE A 177 3.01 -6.34 -15.26
N TRP A 178 3.81 -6.44 -16.32
CA TRP A 178 5.10 -7.15 -16.32
C TRP A 178 6.25 -6.16 -16.42
N PHE A 179 7.28 -6.44 -15.66
CA PHE A 179 8.53 -5.71 -15.83
C PHE A 179 9.19 -6.04 -17.18
N LYS A 180 9.92 -5.08 -17.69
CA LYS A 180 10.78 -5.25 -18.87
C LYS A 180 12.23 -5.10 -18.44
N GLY A 181 13.14 -5.77 -19.14
CA GLY A 181 14.57 -5.55 -18.97
C GLY A 181 14.92 -4.11 -19.40
N THR A 182 15.44 -3.35 -18.44
CA THR A 182 15.87 -1.95 -18.60
C THR A 182 17.19 -1.75 -17.88
N MET A 183 17.72 -0.53 -17.86
CA MET A 183 18.89 -0.18 -17.04
C MET A 183 18.48 0.48 -15.72
N ASP A 184 17.19 0.45 -15.38
CA ASP A 184 16.63 1.11 -14.21
C ASP A 184 16.53 0.14 -13.03
N GLY A 185 16.80 0.66 -11.83
CA GLY A 185 16.72 -0.09 -10.58
C GLY A 185 17.83 -1.12 -10.40
N PRO A 186 17.88 -1.75 -9.21
CA PRO A 186 18.98 -2.64 -8.82
C PRO A 186 19.00 -3.97 -9.59
N LEU A 187 17.87 -4.40 -10.14
CA LEU A 187 17.75 -5.63 -10.91
C LEU A 187 17.60 -5.39 -12.41
N TRP A 188 17.69 -4.13 -12.85
CA TRP A 188 17.53 -3.73 -14.25
C TRP A 188 16.17 -4.11 -14.85
N TRP A 189 15.14 -4.15 -14.02
CA TRP A 189 13.78 -4.48 -14.38
C TRP A 189 12.85 -3.37 -13.93
N SER A 190 12.14 -2.76 -14.87
CA SER A 190 11.18 -1.70 -14.60
C SER A 190 9.94 -1.75 -15.49
N TYR A 191 8.94 -0.99 -15.10
CA TYR A 191 7.73 -0.72 -15.88
C TYR A 191 7.55 0.78 -15.97
N ASP A 192 7.50 1.32 -17.18
CA ASP A 192 7.22 2.72 -17.46
C ASP A 192 5.72 2.91 -17.62
N LEU A 193 5.10 3.63 -16.68
CA LEU A 193 3.65 3.78 -16.61
C LEU A 193 3.06 4.50 -17.83
N PHE A 194 3.73 5.56 -18.29
CA PHE A 194 3.26 6.41 -19.40
C PHE A 194 4.04 6.25 -20.70
N GLY A 195 5.07 5.42 -20.70
CA GLY A 195 5.91 5.19 -21.87
C GLY A 195 6.77 6.40 -22.26
N ASP A 196 7.11 7.27 -21.31
CA ASP A 196 7.87 8.50 -21.53
C ASP A 196 9.00 8.73 -20.52
N ASP A 197 9.34 7.69 -19.77
CA ASP A 197 10.40 7.69 -18.77
C ASP A 197 10.17 8.63 -17.55
N THR A 198 8.96 9.13 -17.35
CA THR A 198 8.66 10.07 -16.27
C THR A 198 8.23 9.40 -14.96
N ILE A 199 7.49 8.29 -15.03
CA ILE A 199 7.13 7.46 -13.89
C ILE A 199 7.51 6.02 -14.19
N LYS A 200 8.50 5.51 -13.49
CA LYS A 200 8.97 4.13 -13.61
C LYS A 200 8.83 3.39 -12.28
N PHE A 201 8.24 2.23 -12.32
CA PHE A 201 8.23 1.29 -11.20
C PHE A 201 9.37 0.31 -11.37
N VAL A 202 10.25 0.25 -10.39
CA VAL A 202 11.39 -0.67 -10.40
C VAL A 202 11.09 -1.91 -9.56
N CYS A 203 11.54 -3.06 -10.02
CA CYS A 203 11.41 -4.32 -9.29
C CYS A 203 12.34 -4.30 -8.07
N LEU A 204 11.77 -4.43 -6.86
CA LEU A 204 12.50 -4.40 -5.58
C LEU A 204 12.08 -5.58 -4.68
N PRO A 205 12.30 -6.83 -5.11
CA PRO A 205 11.91 -8.00 -4.31
C PRO A 205 12.65 -8.04 -2.98
N GLY A 206 11.96 -8.46 -1.94
CA GLY A 206 12.54 -8.60 -0.61
C GLY A 206 11.47 -8.71 0.47
N HIS A 207 10.71 -7.66 0.70
CA HIS A 207 9.56 -7.67 1.61
C HIS A 207 8.44 -8.55 1.07
N THR A 208 8.13 -8.40 -0.23
CA THR A 208 7.43 -9.40 -1.06
C THR A 208 8.25 -9.64 -2.33
N ASP A 209 7.90 -10.68 -3.11
CA ASP A 209 8.68 -11.01 -4.31
C ASP A 209 8.32 -10.11 -5.50
N GLY A 210 7.12 -9.53 -5.51
CA GLY A 210 6.65 -8.60 -6.54
C GLY A 210 6.72 -7.12 -6.14
N GLN A 211 7.27 -6.80 -4.97
CA GLN A 211 7.33 -5.42 -4.51
C GLN A 211 8.00 -4.47 -5.51
N ILE A 212 7.46 -3.27 -5.61
CA ILE A 212 7.99 -2.18 -6.43
C ILE A 212 8.37 -0.96 -5.60
N GLY A 213 9.22 -0.14 -6.16
CA GLY A 213 9.54 1.22 -5.70
C GLY A 213 9.64 2.18 -6.88
#